data_bd2a5986b9e14d178184bbcceb5fd48b
#
_entry.id   bd2a5986b9e14d178184bbcceb5fd48b
#
_cell.length_a   1.000
_cell.length_b   1.000
_cell.length_c   1.000
_cell.angle_alpha   90.00
_cell.angle_beta   90.00
_cell.angle_gamma   90.00
#
_symmetry.space_group_name_H-M   'P 1'
#
loop_
_entity.id
_entity.type
_entity.pdbx_description
1 polymer ?
#
loop_
_entity_poly.entity_id
_entity_poly.type
_entity_poly.pdbx_seq_one_letter_code
_entity_poly.pdbx_strand_id
1 'polypeptide(L)'
;MKKTKILVIDDELDMRTFLSTLFETSGYKPLLAADGVEGLQKAREAKPALMILDVMMPKEGGVQLYRDLKSDPATKHIPVIMLSGIAKKTFFHSQNLLNQYTGKSLPEPEAYIEKPPESDELLAITEKILRAKRGNLPNV
;
A
#
# COMPACT_ATOMS: atom_id res chain seq x y z
N MET A 1 -0.30 -11.13 -22.36
CA MET A 1 0.04 -9.85 -21.72
C MET A 1 0.37 -10.06 -20.25
N LYS A 2 1.35 -9.33 -19.74
CA LYS A 2 1.68 -9.40 -18.34
C LYS A 2 0.61 -8.70 -17.51
N LYS A 3 0.15 -9.38 -16.47
CA LYS A 3 -0.80 -8.78 -15.54
C LYS A 3 -0.13 -7.72 -14.68
N THR A 4 -0.87 -6.70 -14.30
CA THR A 4 -0.41 -5.66 -13.40
C THR A 4 -0.20 -6.25 -12.01
N LYS A 5 1.00 -6.06 -11.45
CA LYS A 5 1.35 -6.60 -10.14
C LYS A 5 0.88 -5.67 -9.02
N ILE A 6 0.25 -6.26 -8.03
CA ILE A 6 -0.16 -5.55 -6.81
C ILE A 6 0.44 -6.30 -5.62
N LEU A 7 1.26 -5.62 -4.83
CA LEU A 7 1.88 -6.22 -3.66
C LEU A 7 1.02 -5.95 -2.43
N VAL A 8 0.59 -7.03 -1.78
CA VAL A 8 -0.20 -6.97 -0.54
C VAL A 8 0.70 -7.31 0.63
N ILE A 9 0.82 -6.38 1.58
CA ILE A 9 1.64 -6.56 2.78
C ILE A 9 0.73 -6.50 3.99
N ASP A 10 0.45 -7.67 4.59
CA ASP A 10 -0.46 -7.82 5.72
C ASP A 10 -0.07 -9.05 6.51
N ASP A 11 0.00 -8.94 7.83
CA ASP A 11 0.39 -10.06 8.70
C ASP A 11 -0.73 -11.08 8.92
N GLU A 12 -1.98 -10.74 8.58
CA GLU A 12 -3.12 -11.64 8.75
C GLU A 12 -3.31 -12.51 7.51
N LEU A 13 -3.25 -13.83 7.71
CA LEU A 13 -3.43 -14.79 6.61
C LEU A 13 -4.77 -14.62 5.92
N ASP A 14 -5.84 -14.45 6.68
CA ASP A 14 -7.19 -14.32 6.11
C ASP A 14 -7.30 -13.09 5.21
N MET A 15 -6.70 -11.98 5.63
CA MET A 15 -6.71 -10.76 4.82
C MET A 15 -5.87 -10.93 3.55
N ARG A 16 -4.69 -11.56 3.65
CA ARG A 16 -3.89 -11.85 2.45
C ARG A 16 -4.66 -12.73 1.47
N THR A 17 -5.34 -13.75 1.97
CA THR A 17 -6.14 -14.65 1.14
C THR A 17 -7.28 -13.90 0.47
N PHE A 18 -8.00 -13.09 1.23
CA PHE A 18 -9.11 -12.29 0.70
C PHE A 18 -8.63 -11.36 -0.42
N LEU A 19 -7.58 -10.59 -0.14
CA LEU A 19 -7.06 -9.62 -1.12
C LEU A 19 -6.45 -10.30 -2.35
N SER A 20 -5.75 -11.41 -2.12
CA SER A 20 -5.20 -12.20 -3.22
C SER A 20 -6.29 -12.66 -4.18
N THR A 21 -7.36 -13.24 -3.63
CA THR A 21 -8.48 -13.71 -4.44
C THR A 21 -9.16 -12.54 -5.16
N LEU A 22 -9.39 -11.46 -4.44
CA LEU A 22 -10.05 -10.28 -5.02
C LEU A 22 -9.28 -9.73 -6.22
N PHE A 23 -7.98 -9.52 -6.06
CA PHE A 23 -7.17 -8.95 -7.13
C PHE A 23 -6.96 -9.94 -8.27
N GLU A 24 -6.74 -11.21 -7.96
CA GLU A 24 -6.55 -12.23 -8.99
C GLU A 24 -7.81 -12.37 -9.86
N THR A 25 -8.98 -12.45 -9.24
CA THR A 25 -10.23 -12.56 -10.00
C THR A 25 -10.58 -11.30 -10.77
N SER A 26 -9.97 -10.18 -10.40
CA SER A 26 -10.18 -8.90 -11.09
C SER A 26 -9.13 -8.62 -12.17
N GLY A 27 -8.27 -9.60 -12.47
CA GLY A 27 -7.33 -9.50 -13.58
C GLY A 27 -5.94 -9.01 -13.23
N TYR A 28 -5.64 -8.83 -11.94
CA TYR A 28 -4.31 -8.42 -11.47
C TYR A 28 -3.47 -9.62 -11.06
N LYS A 29 -2.19 -9.39 -10.84
CA LYS A 29 -1.29 -10.41 -10.29
C LYS A 29 -0.92 -10.01 -8.86
N PRO A 30 -1.55 -10.60 -7.84
CA PRO A 30 -1.21 -10.30 -6.47
C PRO A 30 0.11 -10.96 -6.06
N LEU A 31 0.94 -10.20 -5.36
CA LEU A 31 2.14 -10.69 -4.68
C LEU A 31 1.89 -10.47 -3.20
N LEU A 32 2.30 -11.41 -2.35
CA LEU A 32 1.95 -11.37 -0.93
C LEU A 32 3.19 -11.31 -0.06
N ALA A 33 3.13 -10.52 1.00
CA ALA A 33 4.15 -10.45 2.02
C ALA A 33 3.49 -10.43 3.40
N ALA A 34 4.05 -11.15 4.35
CA ALA A 34 3.48 -11.30 5.68
C ALA A 34 4.05 -10.32 6.70
N ASP A 35 5.14 -9.64 6.37
CA ASP A 35 5.79 -8.67 7.27
C ASP A 35 6.53 -7.61 6.47
N GLY A 36 7.09 -6.63 7.20
CA GLY A 36 7.77 -5.51 6.58
C GLY A 36 9.05 -5.86 5.85
N VAL A 37 9.80 -6.83 6.35
CA VAL A 37 11.05 -7.26 5.72
C VAL A 37 10.77 -7.88 4.36
N GLU A 38 9.86 -8.84 4.34
CA GLU A 38 9.43 -9.48 3.10
C GLU A 38 8.81 -8.47 2.13
N GLY A 39 8.00 -7.55 2.67
CA GLY A 39 7.35 -6.52 1.87
C GLY A 39 8.33 -5.61 1.17
N LEU A 40 9.34 -5.12 1.89
CA LEU A 40 10.34 -4.23 1.32
C LEU A 40 11.16 -4.96 0.25
N GLN A 41 11.54 -6.20 0.53
CA GLN A 41 12.30 -7.02 -0.42
C GLN A 41 11.52 -7.22 -1.71
N LYS A 42 10.25 -7.64 -1.60
CA LYS A 42 9.41 -7.87 -2.79
C LYS A 42 9.12 -6.58 -3.56
N ALA A 43 8.95 -5.47 -2.86
CA ALA A 43 8.75 -4.19 -3.52
C ALA A 43 9.95 -3.82 -4.38
N ARG A 44 11.15 -4.02 -3.88
CA ARG A 44 12.39 -3.75 -4.62
C ARG A 44 12.58 -4.68 -5.80
N GLU A 45 12.34 -5.97 -5.60
CA GLU A 45 12.58 -6.98 -6.63
C GLU A 45 11.53 -7.00 -7.72
N ALA A 46 10.25 -6.97 -7.33
CA ALA A 46 9.15 -7.13 -8.26
C ALA A 46 8.68 -5.83 -8.89
N LYS A 47 8.96 -4.70 -8.26
CA LYS A 47 8.52 -3.37 -8.71
C LYS A 47 7.04 -3.36 -9.05
N PRO A 48 6.15 -3.62 -8.07
CA PRO A 48 4.72 -3.65 -8.32
C PRO A 48 4.20 -2.28 -8.74
N ALA A 49 3.05 -2.27 -9.40
CA ALA A 49 2.41 -1.03 -9.82
C ALA A 49 1.69 -0.33 -8.67
N LEU A 50 1.36 -1.08 -7.61
CA LEU A 50 0.63 -0.59 -6.45
C LEU A 50 0.91 -1.49 -5.26
N MET A 51 0.95 -0.90 -4.06
CA MET A 51 1.08 -1.65 -2.81
C MET A 51 -0.12 -1.41 -1.92
N ILE A 52 -0.61 -2.49 -1.32
CA ILE A 52 -1.63 -2.44 -0.26
C ILE A 52 -0.90 -2.75 1.04
N LEU A 53 -0.92 -1.83 1.98
CA LEU A 53 -0.11 -1.92 3.20
C LEU A 53 -1.00 -1.88 4.44
N ASP A 54 -0.92 -2.94 5.26
CA ASP A 54 -1.53 -2.95 6.58
C ASP A 54 -0.70 -2.08 7.53
N VAL A 55 -1.35 -1.13 8.16
CA VAL A 55 -0.67 -0.20 9.08
C VAL A 55 -0.37 -0.86 10.42
N MET A 56 -1.24 -1.78 10.85
CA MET A 56 -1.18 -2.39 12.18
C MET A 56 -0.48 -3.75 12.18
N MET A 57 0.79 -3.77 11.78
CA MET A 57 1.57 -4.98 11.85
C MET A 57 2.46 -4.97 13.11
N PRO A 58 2.62 -6.13 13.79
CA PRO A 58 3.54 -6.21 14.91
C PRO A 58 4.99 -6.02 14.48
N LYS A 59 5.87 -5.80 15.44
CA LYS A 59 7.30 -5.55 15.28
C LYS A 59 7.63 -4.23 14.62
N GLU A 60 7.75 -4.19 13.30
CA GLU A 60 8.19 -2.98 12.61
C GLU A 60 7.07 -1.98 12.33
N GLY A 61 5.83 -2.46 12.33
CA GLY A 61 4.68 -1.61 12.03
C GLY A 61 4.63 -1.15 10.58
N GLY A 62 3.41 -0.93 10.10
CA GLY A 62 3.21 -0.46 8.73
C GLY A 62 3.71 0.95 8.49
N VAL A 63 3.72 1.79 9.54
CA VAL A 63 4.21 3.17 9.43
C VAL A 63 5.71 3.21 9.15
N GLN A 64 6.50 2.38 9.86
CA GLN A 64 7.93 2.31 9.61
C GLN A 64 8.23 1.78 8.22
N LEU A 65 7.52 0.74 7.80
CA LEU A 65 7.65 0.22 6.45
C LEU A 65 7.31 1.29 5.40
N TYR A 66 6.24 2.03 5.63
CA TYR A 66 5.86 3.11 4.72
C TYR A 66 6.98 4.16 4.59
N ARG A 67 7.60 4.53 5.71
CA ARG A 67 8.76 5.44 5.69
C ARG A 67 9.92 4.87 4.89
N ASP A 68 10.22 3.59 5.10
CA ASP A 68 11.31 2.93 4.39
C ASP A 68 11.04 2.90 2.88
N LEU A 69 9.79 2.57 2.50
CA LEU A 69 9.40 2.54 1.09
C LEU A 69 9.48 3.92 0.43
N LYS A 70 9.06 4.97 1.14
CA LYS A 70 9.05 6.34 0.60
C LYS A 70 10.43 7.00 0.64
N SER A 71 11.37 6.43 1.40
CA SER A 71 12.75 6.90 1.46
C SER A 71 13.67 6.19 0.47
N ASP A 72 13.23 5.09 -0.11
CA ASP A 72 14.05 4.28 -1.03
C ASP A 72 13.80 4.72 -2.47
N PRO A 73 14.84 5.17 -3.20
CA PRO A 73 14.66 5.56 -4.60
C PRO A 73 14.03 4.49 -5.49
N ALA A 74 14.22 3.20 -5.15
CA ALA A 74 13.68 2.09 -5.93
C ALA A 74 12.17 1.93 -5.76
N THR A 75 11.60 2.42 -4.65
CA THR A 75 10.20 2.14 -4.29
C THR A 75 9.36 3.39 -4.03
N LYS A 76 10.00 4.56 -3.83
CA LYS A 76 9.28 5.76 -3.39
C LYS A 76 8.18 6.22 -4.35
N HIS A 77 8.30 5.89 -5.62
CA HIS A 77 7.32 6.29 -6.65
C HIS A 77 6.12 5.35 -6.74
N ILE A 78 6.16 4.20 -6.07
CA ILE A 78 5.08 3.22 -6.14
C ILE A 78 3.92 3.71 -5.26
N PRO A 79 2.69 3.84 -5.81
CA PRO A 79 1.56 4.28 -5.00
C PRO A 79 1.18 3.26 -3.94
N VAL A 80 0.65 3.76 -2.82
CA VAL A 80 0.32 2.94 -1.65
C VAL A 80 -1.12 3.21 -1.22
N ILE A 81 -1.88 2.15 -1.02
CA ILE A 81 -3.15 2.18 -0.30
C ILE A 81 -2.88 1.64 1.10
N MET A 82 -3.13 2.44 2.12
CA MET A 82 -3.07 1.97 3.50
C MET A 82 -4.39 1.34 3.90
N LEU A 83 -4.30 0.23 4.61
CA LEU A 83 -5.45 -0.54 5.07
C LEU A 83 -5.30 -0.74 6.57
N SER A 84 -6.29 -0.36 7.37
CA SER A 84 -6.14 -0.42 8.83
C SER A 84 -7.48 -0.43 9.56
N GLY A 85 -7.47 -1.05 10.74
CA GLY A 85 -8.60 -0.97 11.66
C GLY A 85 -8.69 0.36 12.41
N ILE A 86 -7.69 1.24 12.26
CA ILE A 86 -7.71 2.56 12.90
C ILE A 86 -8.47 3.54 12.01
N ALA A 87 -9.35 4.34 12.60
CA ALA A 87 -10.06 5.37 11.86
C ALA A 87 -9.07 6.33 11.18
N LYS A 88 -9.35 6.69 9.94
CA LYS A 88 -8.51 7.57 9.13
C LYS A 88 -8.18 8.88 9.86
N LYS A 89 -9.18 9.51 10.45
CA LYS A 89 -9.02 10.78 11.16
C LYS A 89 -8.02 10.64 12.31
N THR A 90 -8.15 9.58 13.11
CA THR A 90 -7.26 9.32 14.24
C THR A 90 -5.83 9.06 13.78
N PHE A 91 -5.68 8.27 12.74
CA PHE A 91 -4.36 7.94 12.19
C PHE A 91 -3.62 9.19 11.72
N PHE A 92 -4.26 10.01 10.89
CA PHE A 92 -3.60 11.18 10.32
C PHE A 92 -3.33 12.25 11.36
N HIS A 93 -4.18 12.40 12.37
CA HIS A 93 -3.92 13.31 13.48
C HIS A 93 -2.63 12.92 14.21
N SER A 94 -2.47 11.63 14.53
CA SER A 94 -1.27 11.13 15.19
C SER A 94 -0.01 11.33 14.34
N GLN A 95 -0.10 11.10 13.03
CA GLN A 95 1.03 11.30 12.13
C GLN A 95 1.41 12.76 12.00
N ASN A 96 0.45 13.67 11.98
CA ASN A 96 0.72 15.10 11.96
C ASN A 96 1.46 15.55 13.20
N LEU A 97 1.05 15.09 14.38
CA LEU A 97 1.74 15.39 15.63
C LEU A 97 3.17 14.87 15.60
N LEU A 98 3.38 13.65 15.14
CA LEU A 98 4.70 13.07 15.04
C LEU A 98 5.58 13.84 14.05
N ASN A 99 5.05 14.22 12.91
CA ASN A 99 5.78 15.00 11.91
C ASN A 99 6.21 16.36 12.46
N GLN A 100 5.34 17.03 13.21
CA GLN A 100 5.68 18.29 13.87
C GLN A 100 6.81 18.10 14.88
N TYR A 101 6.76 17.03 15.65
CA TYR A 101 7.75 16.75 16.68
C TYR A 101 9.12 16.41 16.09
N THR A 102 9.16 15.58 15.04
CA THR A 102 10.40 15.10 14.45
C THR A 102 10.95 16.02 13.37
N GLY A 103 10.16 16.98 12.90
CA GLY A 103 10.54 17.82 11.76
C GLY A 103 10.57 17.10 10.43
N LYS A 104 10.08 15.86 10.38
CA LYS A 104 10.04 15.07 9.16
C LYS A 104 8.61 14.97 8.67
N SER A 105 8.43 15.17 7.37
CA SER A 105 7.14 15.03 6.71
C SER A 105 7.19 13.91 5.69
N LEU A 106 6.22 12.99 5.77
CA LEU A 106 6.04 11.94 4.78
C LEU A 106 4.88 12.31 3.86
N PRO A 107 4.98 11.95 2.57
CA PRO A 107 3.83 12.13 1.69
C PRO A 107 2.66 11.26 2.18
N GLU A 108 1.44 11.74 1.99
CA GLU A 108 0.26 10.93 2.30
C GLU A 108 0.17 9.77 1.32
N PRO A 109 -0.37 8.61 1.76
CA PRO A 109 -0.65 7.53 0.82
C PRO A 109 -1.73 7.97 -0.17
N GLU A 110 -1.79 7.32 -1.31
CA GLU A 110 -2.77 7.61 -2.34
C GLU A 110 -4.21 7.36 -1.84
N ALA A 111 -4.38 6.42 -0.91
CA ALA A 111 -5.65 6.19 -0.25
C ALA A 111 -5.45 5.54 1.11
N TYR A 112 -6.42 5.75 2.00
CA TYR A 112 -6.48 5.10 3.30
C TYR A 112 -7.86 4.48 3.44
N ILE A 113 -7.93 3.17 3.64
CA ILE A 113 -9.18 2.43 3.74
C ILE A 113 -9.26 1.76 5.09
N GLU A 114 -10.37 1.96 5.80
CA GLU A 114 -10.61 1.32 7.08
C GLU A 114 -11.04 -0.14 6.87
N LYS A 115 -10.51 -1.04 7.72
CA LYS A 115 -10.90 -2.44 7.71
C LYS A 115 -12.26 -2.61 8.39
N PRO A 116 -13.11 -3.55 7.93
CA PRO A 116 -12.88 -4.40 6.77
C PRO A 116 -13.09 -3.64 5.46
N PRO A 117 -12.24 -3.86 4.44
CA PRO A 117 -12.43 -3.18 3.16
C PRO A 117 -13.65 -3.72 2.43
N GLU A 118 -14.36 -2.82 1.78
CA GLU A 118 -15.46 -3.20 0.92
C GLU A 118 -14.86 -3.47 -0.48
N SER A 119 -15.17 -4.63 -1.06
CA SER A 119 -14.51 -5.11 -2.29
C SER A 119 -14.63 -4.15 -3.46
N ASP A 120 -15.83 -3.65 -3.72
CA ASP A 120 -16.06 -2.78 -4.88
C ASP A 120 -15.38 -1.43 -4.70
N GLU A 121 -15.39 -0.90 -3.48
CA GLU A 121 -14.70 0.35 -3.16
C GLU A 121 -13.19 0.20 -3.35
N LEU A 122 -12.61 -0.88 -2.85
CA LEU A 122 -11.17 -1.12 -2.98
C LEU A 122 -10.77 -1.26 -4.44
N LEU A 123 -11.53 -2.02 -5.22
CA LEU A 123 -11.25 -2.18 -6.65
C LEU A 123 -11.39 -0.86 -7.41
N ALA A 124 -12.39 -0.06 -7.10
CA ALA A 124 -12.58 1.23 -7.76
C ALA A 124 -11.43 2.18 -7.46
N ILE A 125 -10.98 2.23 -6.21
CA ILE A 125 -9.85 3.06 -5.81
C ILE A 125 -8.56 2.58 -6.47
N THR A 126 -8.35 1.26 -6.50
CA THR A 126 -7.19 0.66 -7.16
C THR A 126 -7.14 1.07 -8.63
N GLU A 127 -8.24 0.92 -9.34
CA GLU A 127 -8.31 1.26 -10.75
C GLU A 127 -8.06 2.74 -10.98
N LYS A 128 -8.64 3.59 -10.16
CA LYS A 128 -8.45 5.04 -10.24
C LYS A 128 -6.99 5.43 -10.08
N ILE A 129 -6.31 4.87 -9.08
CA ILE A 129 -4.90 5.15 -8.82
C ILE A 129 -4.03 4.70 -9.99
N LEU A 130 -4.28 3.49 -10.51
CA LEU A 130 -3.50 2.97 -11.62
C LEU A 130 -3.70 3.77 -12.90
N ARG A 131 -4.92 4.25 -13.15
CA ARG A 131 -5.19 5.13 -14.30
C ARG A 131 -4.49 6.47 -14.16
N ALA A 132 -4.53 7.08 -13.00
CA ALA A 132 -3.88 8.35 -12.75
C ALA A 132 -2.37 8.24 -12.94
N LYS A 133 -1.78 7.14 -12.48
CA LYS A 133 -0.34 6.88 -12.64
C LYS A 133 0.03 6.74 -14.11
N ARG A 134 -0.79 6.04 -14.90
CA ARG A 134 -0.56 5.90 -16.34
C ARG A 134 -0.73 7.22 -17.08
N GLY A 135 -1.73 8.02 -16.66
CA GLY A 135 -1.97 9.33 -17.25
C GLY A 135 -0.84 10.33 -17.00
N ASN A 136 -0.03 10.09 -15.97
CA ASN A 136 1.12 10.95 -15.64
C ASN A 136 2.41 10.51 -16.32
N LEU A 137 2.38 9.43 -17.10
CA LEU A 137 3.53 9.00 -17.86
C LEU A 137 3.71 9.92 -19.08
N PRO A 138 4.96 10.28 -19.41
CA PRO A 138 5.18 11.09 -20.60
C PRO A 138 4.70 10.34 -21.84
N ASN A 139 4.02 11.06 -22.71
CA ASN A 139 3.64 10.52 -24.02
C ASN A 139 4.90 10.37 -24.85
N VAL A 140 5.14 9.16 -25.24
CA VAL A 140 6.30 8.83 -26.04
C VAL A 140 5.90 8.62 -27.47
#